data_950279832326cce3473d9abf69c75908
#
_entry.id   950279832326cce3473d9abf69c75908
#
_cell.length_a   1.000
_cell.length_b   1.000
_cell.length_c   1.000
_cell.angle_alpha   90.00
_cell.angle_beta   90.00
_cell.angle_gamma   90.00
#
_symmetry.space_group_name_H-M   'P 1'
#
loop_
_entity.id
_entity.type
_entity.pdbx_description
1 polymer ?
#
loop_
_entity_poly.entity_id
_entity_poly.type
_entity_poly.pdbx_seq_one_letter_code
_entity_poly.pdbx_strand_id
1 'polypeptide(L)'
;MMRTSKYSIRIRSTHLIDIAVISAVIGFIVYVVYRVDTVLVYNWYWGFIPDYILRWDEELGRYAPNLLLKGLFTTFRLAVWSLLLASLIGVIMGVMRTSKRLFPRMVSRLYVEFVRNMPPVVFLFIFYFFISSQLIPILGIDEISVRASPTTLVFLEMALGPPELFSNVISGIICLAIFEAAYITEIVRAGIQSIDRGQIEAGQSIGLSQFQVLRWIVLPQAVQRMVPPLAGQ
;
A
#
# COMPACT_ATOMS: atom_id res chain seq x y z
N MET A 1 -29.07 51.77 13.53
CA MET A 1 -30.35 51.37 12.93
C MET A 1 -30.10 50.40 11.78
N MET A 2 -30.57 49.18 11.93
CA MET A 2 -30.78 48.11 10.96
C MET A 2 -29.70 47.68 9.96
N ARG A 3 -29.03 46.58 10.33
CA ARG A 3 -28.29 45.74 9.38
C ARG A 3 -28.51 44.24 9.74
N THR A 4 -29.78 43.79 9.64
CA THR A 4 -30.15 42.39 9.98
C THR A 4 -31.16 41.82 9.01
N SER A 5 -30.86 41.80 7.69
CA SER A 5 -31.82 41.16 6.76
C SER A 5 -31.21 40.44 5.56
N LYS A 6 -29.89 40.21 5.49
CA LYS A 6 -29.29 39.47 4.35
C LYS A 6 -28.94 38.00 4.61
N TYR A 7 -28.98 37.53 5.85
CA TYR A 7 -28.55 36.16 6.18
C TYR A 7 -29.69 35.13 6.20
N SER A 8 -30.92 35.52 6.39
CA SER A 8 -32.06 34.58 6.50
C SER A 8 -32.54 33.98 5.18
N ILE A 9 -32.33 34.67 4.06
CA ILE A 9 -32.78 34.20 2.74
C ILE A 9 -31.84 33.16 2.15
N ARG A 10 -30.55 33.22 2.46
CA ARG A 10 -29.53 32.29 1.94
C ARG A 10 -29.61 30.91 2.57
N ILE A 11 -29.97 30.78 3.83
CA ILE A 11 -30.08 29.50 4.57
C ILE A 11 -31.27 28.68 4.05
N ARG A 12 -32.39 29.33 3.70
CA ARG A 12 -33.60 28.63 3.23
C ARG A 12 -33.47 28.08 1.80
N SER A 13 -32.67 28.71 0.94
CA SER A 13 -32.44 28.24 -0.43
C SER A 13 -31.45 27.08 -0.49
N THR A 14 -30.45 27.02 0.42
CA THR A 14 -29.50 25.88 0.50
C THR A 14 -30.21 24.60 0.91
N HIS A 15 -31.13 24.64 1.90
CA HIS A 15 -31.90 23.46 2.29
C HIS A 15 -32.80 22.91 1.18
N LEU A 16 -33.38 23.78 0.35
CA LEU A 16 -34.19 23.34 -0.80
C LEU A 16 -33.33 22.64 -1.87
N ILE A 17 -32.12 23.17 -2.12
CA ILE A 17 -31.17 22.54 -3.05
C ILE A 17 -30.68 21.20 -2.49
N ASP A 18 -30.36 21.15 -1.22
CA ASP A 18 -29.90 19.90 -0.55
C ASP A 18 -30.98 18.81 -0.61
N ILE A 19 -32.25 19.19 -0.32
CA ILE A 19 -33.40 18.28 -0.43
C ILE A 19 -33.62 17.83 -1.88
N ALA A 20 -33.50 18.72 -2.85
CA ALA A 20 -33.63 18.38 -4.27
C ALA A 20 -32.53 17.41 -4.73
N VAL A 21 -31.27 17.65 -4.31
CA VAL A 21 -30.14 16.77 -4.62
C VAL A 21 -30.31 15.39 -3.96
N ILE A 22 -30.68 15.35 -2.68
CA ILE A 22 -30.94 14.10 -1.96
C ILE A 22 -32.10 13.33 -2.63
N SER A 23 -33.16 14.00 -2.97
CA SER A 23 -34.31 13.37 -3.66
C SER A 23 -33.93 12.84 -5.04
N ALA A 24 -33.09 13.55 -5.80
CA ALA A 24 -32.59 13.12 -7.09
C ALA A 24 -31.68 11.89 -6.94
N VAL A 25 -30.80 11.87 -5.93
CA VAL A 25 -29.93 10.72 -5.65
C VAL A 25 -30.75 9.48 -5.24
N ILE A 26 -31.73 9.67 -4.33
CA ILE A 26 -32.62 8.57 -3.92
C ILE A 26 -33.43 8.07 -5.13
N GLY A 27 -33.99 8.97 -5.93
CA GLY A 27 -34.74 8.62 -7.15
C GLY A 27 -33.86 7.84 -8.16
N PHE A 28 -32.62 8.26 -8.33
CA PHE A 28 -31.65 7.54 -9.16
C PHE A 28 -31.35 6.15 -8.62
N ILE A 29 -31.11 6.01 -7.31
CA ILE A 29 -30.87 4.70 -6.68
C ILE A 29 -32.08 3.78 -6.86
N VAL A 30 -33.31 4.27 -6.60
CA VAL A 30 -34.55 3.52 -6.80
C VAL A 30 -34.72 3.11 -8.26
N TYR A 31 -34.44 4.02 -9.19
CA TYR A 31 -34.48 3.71 -10.62
C TYR A 31 -33.47 2.62 -11.02
N VAL A 32 -32.22 2.71 -10.51
CA VAL A 32 -31.19 1.69 -10.77
C VAL A 32 -31.62 0.34 -10.22
N VAL A 33 -32.09 0.29 -8.96
CA VAL A 33 -32.57 -0.96 -8.34
C VAL A 33 -33.71 -1.56 -9.15
N TYR A 34 -34.69 -0.75 -9.52
CA TYR A 34 -35.81 -1.20 -10.37
C TYR A 34 -35.34 -1.75 -11.72
N ARG A 35 -34.39 -1.07 -12.38
CA ARG A 35 -33.84 -1.53 -13.67
C ARG A 35 -33.03 -2.80 -13.52
N VAL A 36 -32.27 -2.93 -12.44
CA VAL A 36 -31.52 -4.16 -12.12
C VAL A 36 -32.47 -5.34 -11.92
N ASP A 37 -33.54 -5.14 -11.16
CA ASP A 37 -34.52 -6.20 -10.85
C ASP A 37 -35.36 -6.61 -12.09
N THR A 38 -35.72 -5.64 -12.94
CA THR A 38 -36.63 -5.89 -14.07
C THR A 38 -35.95 -6.25 -15.38
N VAL A 39 -34.71 -5.79 -15.62
CA VAL A 39 -34.02 -5.93 -16.91
C VAL A 39 -32.88 -6.93 -16.85
N LEU A 40 -32.18 -7.05 -15.71
CA LEU A 40 -31.16 -8.05 -15.51
C LEU A 40 -31.81 -9.40 -15.13
N VAL A 41 -31.76 -10.34 -16.06
CA VAL A 41 -32.14 -11.76 -15.82
C VAL A 41 -31.03 -12.40 -15.00
N TYR A 42 -30.74 -11.87 -13.80
CA TYR A 42 -29.73 -12.39 -12.89
C TYR A 42 -30.38 -12.79 -11.57
N ASN A 43 -30.30 -14.08 -11.27
CA ASN A 43 -30.80 -14.60 -10.01
C ASN A 43 -29.83 -14.26 -8.87
N TRP A 44 -30.14 -13.22 -8.11
CA TRP A 44 -29.40 -12.80 -6.94
C TRP A 44 -29.60 -13.79 -5.80
N TYR A 45 -28.68 -14.72 -5.66
CA TYR A 45 -28.70 -15.67 -4.55
C TYR A 45 -27.51 -15.40 -3.60
N TRP A 46 -27.74 -14.61 -2.59
CA TRP A 46 -26.71 -14.22 -1.61
C TRP A 46 -26.40 -15.31 -0.58
N GLY A 47 -27.22 -16.34 -0.49
CA GLY A 47 -27.07 -17.45 0.47
C GLY A 47 -25.78 -18.27 0.31
N PHE A 48 -25.09 -18.16 -0.84
CA PHE A 48 -23.82 -18.88 -1.04
C PHE A 48 -22.58 -18.15 -0.47
N ILE A 49 -22.70 -16.88 -0.07
CA ILE A 49 -21.56 -16.10 0.45
C ILE A 49 -20.89 -16.77 1.64
N PRO A 50 -21.63 -17.28 2.66
CA PRO A 50 -21.03 -17.99 3.78
C PRO A 50 -20.16 -19.18 3.35
N ASP A 51 -20.54 -19.91 2.30
CA ASP A 51 -19.79 -21.05 1.79
C ASP A 51 -18.45 -20.64 1.17
N TYR A 52 -18.38 -19.42 0.60
CA TYR A 52 -17.11 -18.86 0.12
C TYR A 52 -16.20 -18.35 1.25
N ILE A 53 -16.74 -18.10 2.42
CA ILE A 53 -15.97 -17.73 3.62
C ILE A 53 -15.44 -18.98 4.30
N LEU A 54 -16.36 -19.92 4.67
CA LEU A 54 -16.07 -21.17 5.35
C LEU A 54 -16.76 -22.30 4.62
N ARG A 55 -16.04 -23.37 4.29
CA ARG A 55 -16.58 -24.58 3.69
C ARG A 55 -16.41 -25.75 4.66
N TRP A 56 -17.42 -26.61 4.74
CA TRP A 56 -17.27 -27.88 5.44
C TRP A 56 -16.29 -28.77 4.67
N ASP A 57 -15.23 -29.19 5.35
CA ASP A 57 -14.22 -30.09 4.83
C ASP A 57 -14.48 -31.48 5.36
N GLU A 58 -14.82 -32.41 4.48
CA GLU A 58 -15.17 -33.78 4.83
C GLU A 58 -13.96 -34.57 5.33
N GLU A 59 -12.76 -34.30 4.82
CA GLU A 59 -11.52 -34.98 5.23
C GLU A 59 -11.09 -34.56 6.63
N LEU A 60 -11.24 -33.27 6.95
CA LEU A 60 -10.90 -32.72 8.26
C LEU A 60 -12.03 -32.79 9.28
N GLY A 61 -13.26 -33.07 8.87
CA GLY A 61 -14.46 -33.10 9.72
C GLY A 61 -14.75 -31.74 10.40
N ARG A 62 -14.37 -30.65 9.80
CA ARG A 62 -14.53 -29.28 10.34
C ARG A 62 -14.69 -28.24 9.26
N TYR A 63 -15.16 -27.04 9.66
CA TYR A 63 -15.16 -25.90 8.77
C TYR A 63 -13.72 -25.43 8.49
N ALA A 64 -13.36 -25.30 7.21
CA ALA A 64 -12.08 -24.81 6.73
C ALA A 64 -12.24 -23.48 5.99
N PRO A 65 -11.22 -22.60 6.03
CA PRO A 65 -11.20 -21.38 5.25
C PRO A 65 -11.37 -21.66 3.77
N ASN A 66 -12.31 -20.96 3.13
CA ASN A 66 -12.53 -21.03 1.70
C ASN A 66 -12.02 -19.78 0.98
N LEU A 67 -12.39 -19.58 -0.26
CA LEU A 67 -11.81 -18.64 -1.21
C LEU A 67 -11.62 -17.23 -0.62
N LEU A 68 -12.65 -16.66 0.01
CA LEU A 68 -12.59 -15.31 0.55
C LEU A 68 -11.60 -15.17 1.72
N LEU A 69 -11.63 -16.13 2.67
CA LEU A 69 -10.67 -16.12 3.78
C LEU A 69 -9.24 -16.41 3.32
N LYS A 70 -9.06 -17.36 2.41
CA LYS A 70 -7.73 -17.62 1.81
C LYS A 70 -7.20 -16.39 1.10
N GLY A 71 -8.04 -15.69 0.34
CA GLY A 71 -7.69 -14.42 -0.30
C GLY A 71 -7.32 -13.33 0.71
N LEU A 72 -8.11 -13.20 1.78
CA LEU A 72 -7.84 -12.25 2.86
C LEU A 72 -6.48 -12.49 3.52
N PHE A 73 -6.19 -13.75 3.90
CA PHE A 73 -4.88 -14.10 4.48
C PHE A 73 -3.73 -13.83 3.51
N THR A 74 -3.90 -14.13 2.22
CA THR A 74 -2.89 -13.82 1.20
C THR A 74 -2.67 -12.31 1.08
N THR A 75 -3.73 -11.51 1.12
CA THR A 75 -3.65 -10.05 1.11
C THR A 75 -2.87 -9.53 2.32
N PHE A 76 -3.14 -10.04 3.53
CA PHE A 76 -2.38 -9.66 4.73
C PHE A 76 -0.91 -10.04 4.63
N ARG A 77 -0.58 -11.25 4.16
CA ARG A 77 0.82 -11.68 3.95
C ARG A 77 1.53 -10.75 2.96
N LEU A 78 0.93 -10.49 1.81
CA LEU A 78 1.47 -9.56 0.81
C LEU A 78 1.68 -8.16 1.41
N ALA A 79 0.68 -7.61 2.10
CA ALA A 79 0.77 -6.29 2.68
C ALA A 79 1.90 -6.17 3.71
N VAL A 80 1.99 -7.12 4.66
CA VAL A 80 3.00 -7.07 5.72
C VAL A 80 4.41 -7.20 5.16
N TRP A 81 4.66 -8.21 4.33
CA TRP A 81 6.00 -8.44 3.79
C TRP A 81 6.42 -7.35 2.81
N SER A 82 5.50 -6.89 1.96
CA SER A 82 5.78 -5.79 1.03
C SER A 82 6.06 -4.49 1.76
N LEU A 83 5.30 -4.18 2.84
CA LEU A 83 5.51 -2.96 3.63
C LEU A 83 6.87 -2.97 4.34
N LEU A 84 7.27 -4.11 4.92
CA LEU A 84 8.58 -4.25 5.57
C LEU A 84 9.72 -4.02 4.56
N LEU A 85 9.65 -4.68 3.41
CA LEU A 85 10.66 -4.55 2.36
C LEU A 85 10.63 -3.16 1.73
N ALA A 86 9.45 -2.60 1.46
CA ALA A 86 9.27 -1.24 0.95
C ALA A 86 9.84 -0.20 1.90
N SER A 87 9.61 -0.35 3.20
CA SER A 87 10.14 0.55 4.22
C SER A 87 11.66 0.53 4.24
N LEU A 88 12.27 -0.65 4.17
CA LEU A 88 13.73 -0.80 4.11
C LEU A 88 14.31 -0.11 2.86
N ILE A 89 13.80 -0.45 1.69
CA ILE A 89 14.25 0.15 0.41
C ILE A 89 13.98 1.65 0.40
N GLY A 90 12.78 2.06 0.80
CA GLY A 90 12.35 3.46 0.80
C GLY A 90 13.19 4.36 1.72
N VAL A 91 13.54 3.87 2.91
CA VAL A 91 14.44 4.60 3.82
C VAL A 91 15.83 4.74 3.22
N ILE A 92 16.41 3.67 2.69
CA ILE A 92 17.74 3.69 2.05
C ILE A 92 17.74 4.68 0.89
N MET A 93 16.78 4.56 -0.03
CA MET A 93 16.65 5.44 -1.20
C MET A 93 16.34 6.89 -0.81
N GLY A 94 15.54 7.11 0.24
CA GLY A 94 15.24 8.44 0.76
C GLY A 94 16.47 9.16 1.31
N VAL A 95 17.28 8.45 2.09
CA VAL A 95 18.57 8.98 2.58
C VAL A 95 19.53 9.23 1.42
N MET A 96 19.63 8.31 0.45
CA MET A 96 20.44 8.50 -0.75
C MET A 96 20.02 9.76 -1.54
N ARG A 97 18.72 10.04 -1.62
CA ARG A 97 18.18 11.21 -2.34
C ARG A 97 18.53 12.55 -1.68
N THR A 98 18.76 12.54 -0.37
CA THR A 98 19.21 13.75 0.38
C THR A 98 20.74 13.89 0.43
N SER A 99 21.49 12.94 -0.10
CA SER A 99 22.95 12.95 -0.12
C SER A 99 23.52 14.13 -0.90
N LYS A 100 24.63 14.69 -0.40
CA LYS A 100 25.44 15.68 -1.13
C LYS A 100 26.19 15.07 -2.32
N ARG A 101 26.42 13.73 -2.31
CA ARG A 101 27.12 13.03 -3.40
C ARG A 101 26.17 12.87 -4.60
N LEU A 102 26.68 13.13 -5.80
CA LEU A 102 25.87 13.13 -7.03
C LEU A 102 25.32 11.74 -7.35
N PHE A 103 26.15 10.70 -7.33
CA PHE A 103 25.78 9.35 -7.76
C PHE A 103 24.60 8.75 -6.97
N PRO A 104 24.63 8.64 -5.62
CA PRO A 104 23.51 8.08 -4.88
C PRO A 104 22.22 8.90 -5.06
N ARG A 105 22.34 10.23 -5.15
CA ARG A 105 21.18 11.10 -5.41
C ARG A 105 20.56 10.85 -6.79
N MET A 106 21.39 10.65 -7.82
CA MET A 106 20.90 10.35 -9.18
C MET A 106 20.22 8.99 -9.26
N VAL A 107 20.82 7.95 -8.66
CA VAL A 107 20.23 6.60 -8.63
C VAL A 107 18.84 6.62 -7.99
N SER A 108 18.73 7.22 -6.80
CA SER A 108 17.45 7.34 -6.11
C SER A 108 16.44 8.18 -6.90
N ARG A 109 16.89 9.26 -7.54
CA ARG A 109 16.02 10.10 -8.36
C ARG A 109 15.47 9.34 -9.56
N LEU A 110 16.33 8.68 -10.31
CA LEU A 110 15.94 7.89 -11.48
C LEU A 110 14.93 6.81 -11.11
N TYR A 111 15.20 6.07 -10.04
CA TYR A 111 14.29 5.05 -9.51
C TYR A 111 12.90 5.61 -9.21
N VAL A 112 12.83 6.68 -8.42
CA VAL A 112 11.55 7.27 -8.01
C VAL A 112 10.79 7.85 -9.20
N GLU A 113 11.47 8.58 -10.10
CA GLU A 113 10.85 9.14 -11.29
C GLU A 113 10.34 8.05 -12.22
N PHE A 114 11.10 6.97 -12.40
CA PHE A 114 10.68 5.85 -13.23
C PHE A 114 9.43 5.16 -12.67
N VAL A 115 9.44 4.77 -11.39
CA VAL A 115 8.34 4.01 -10.78
C VAL A 115 7.08 4.86 -10.64
N ARG A 116 7.20 6.10 -10.15
CA ARG A 116 6.02 6.95 -9.88
C ARG A 116 5.36 7.53 -11.12
N ASN A 117 6.05 7.57 -12.25
CA ASN A 117 5.47 8.03 -13.51
C ASN A 117 4.74 6.91 -14.28
N MET A 118 4.81 5.67 -13.81
CA MET A 118 4.05 4.57 -14.39
C MET A 118 2.73 4.36 -13.63
N PRO A 119 1.61 4.12 -14.35
CA PRO A 119 0.39 3.65 -13.71
C PRO A 119 0.65 2.34 -12.94
N PRO A 120 0.12 2.18 -11.71
CA PRO A 120 0.37 1.01 -10.85
C PRO A 120 0.13 -0.32 -11.55
N VAL A 121 -1.00 -0.41 -12.29
CA VAL A 121 -1.37 -1.64 -13.01
C VAL A 121 -0.35 -1.97 -14.11
N VAL A 122 0.13 -0.97 -14.85
CA VAL A 122 1.14 -1.18 -15.90
C VAL A 122 2.46 -1.68 -15.30
N PHE A 123 2.90 -1.05 -14.20
CA PHE A 123 4.09 -1.50 -13.47
C PHE A 123 3.96 -2.95 -13.03
N LEU A 124 2.82 -3.31 -12.43
CA LEU A 124 2.54 -4.65 -11.94
C LEU A 124 2.57 -5.70 -13.08
N PHE A 125 1.94 -5.39 -14.22
CA PHE A 125 1.96 -6.28 -15.38
C PHE A 125 3.37 -6.50 -15.92
N ILE A 126 4.14 -5.42 -16.13
CA ILE A 126 5.52 -5.52 -16.61
C ILE A 126 6.37 -6.32 -15.61
N PHE A 127 6.26 -6.03 -14.33
CA PHE A 127 7.04 -6.72 -13.31
C PHE A 127 6.68 -8.22 -13.26
N TYR A 128 5.39 -8.54 -13.16
CA TYR A 128 4.94 -9.93 -12.97
C TYR A 128 5.24 -10.80 -14.20
N PHE A 129 4.91 -10.33 -15.40
CA PHE A 129 5.05 -11.16 -16.60
C PHE A 129 6.45 -11.19 -17.19
N PHE A 130 7.25 -10.13 -17.04
CA PHE A 130 8.58 -10.05 -17.64
C PHE A 130 9.71 -10.16 -16.63
N ILE A 131 9.68 -9.37 -15.54
CA ILE A 131 10.78 -9.32 -14.60
C ILE A 131 10.74 -10.54 -13.68
N SER A 132 9.58 -10.86 -13.12
CA SER A 132 9.42 -11.96 -12.17
C SER A 132 9.75 -13.32 -12.83
N SER A 133 9.34 -13.54 -14.08
CA SER A 133 9.65 -14.77 -14.80
C SER A 133 11.15 -15.06 -14.95
N GLN A 134 11.99 -14.02 -14.88
CA GLN A 134 13.46 -14.17 -14.90
C GLN A 134 14.05 -14.18 -13.47
N LEU A 135 13.49 -13.37 -12.58
CA LEU A 135 14.03 -13.18 -11.23
C LEU A 135 13.81 -14.41 -10.34
N ILE A 136 12.63 -15.01 -10.39
CA ILE A 136 12.24 -16.13 -9.52
C ILE A 136 13.14 -17.35 -9.71
N PRO A 137 13.42 -17.82 -10.94
CA PRO A 137 14.36 -18.92 -11.18
C PRO A 137 15.79 -18.58 -10.74
N ILE A 138 16.26 -17.34 -10.98
CA ILE A 138 17.60 -16.89 -10.58
C ILE A 138 17.76 -16.95 -9.04
N LEU A 139 16.71 -16.61 -8.31
CA LEU A 139 16.69 -16.67 -6.84
C LEU A 139 16.50 -18.10 -6.30
N GLY A 140 16.22 -19.08 -7.15
CA GLY A 140 15.97 -20.46 -6.76
C GLY A 140 14.70 -20.65 -5.92
N ILE A 141 13.74 -19.74 -6.04
CA ILE A 141 12.52 -19.73 -5.22
C ILE A 141 11.65 -20.94 -5.55
N ASP A 142 11.61 -21.35 -6.83
CA ASP A 142 10.85 -22.52 -7.29
C ASP A 142 11.33 -23.83 -6.62
N GLU A 143 12.58 -23.88 -6.17
CA GLU A 143 13.18 -25.05 -5.54
C GLU A 143 13.05 -25.05 -4.00
N ILE A 144 12.61 -23.94 -3.40
CA ILE A 144 12.52 -23.81 -1.93
C ILE A 144 11.59 -24.87 -1.35
N SER A 145 10.43 -25.11 -1.98
CA SER A 145 9.47 -26.11 -1.51
C SER A 145 10.00 -27.54 -1.56
N VAL A 146 10.93 -27.81 -2.48
CA VAL A 146 11.53 -29.15 -2.67
C VAL A 146 12.74 -29.36 -1.75
N ARG A 147 13.53 -28.30 -1.51
CA ARG A 147 14.79 -28.39 -0.74
C ARG A 147 14.63 -28.10 0.76
N ALA A 148 13.54 -27.46 1.16
CA ALA A 148 13.32 -27.08 2.56
C ALA A 148 13.05 -28.31 3.44
N SER A 149 13.55 -28.27 4.69
CA SER A 149 13.21 -29.28 5.69
C SER A 149 11.72 -29.18 6.07
N PRO A 150 11.10 -30.28 6.57
CA PRO A 150 9.69 -30.25 6.98
C PRO A 150 9.37 -29.11 7.96
N THR A 151 10.25 -28.85 8.92
CA THR A 151 10.08 -27.76 9.89
C THR A 151 10.14 -26.39 9.22
N THR A 152 11.05 -26.21 8.26
CA THR A 152 11.18 -24.96 7.49
C THR A 152 9.94 -24.72 6.61
N LEU A 153 9.40 -25.80 6.00
CA LEU A 153 8.20 -25.71 5.18
C LEU A 153 7.00 -25.23 5.99
N VAL A 154 6.76 -25.76 7.19
CA VAL A 154 5.67 -25.30 8.06
C VAL A 154 5.78 -23.80 8.36
N PHE A 155 7.00 -23.31 8.65
CA PHE A 155 7.22 -21.88 8.89
C PHE A 155 6.96 -21.04 7.62
N LEU A 156 7.47 -21.49 6.48
CA LEU A 156 7.27 -20.81 5.20
C LEU A 156 5.81 -20.80 4.77
N GLU A 157 5.09 -21.90 4.99
CA GLU A 157 3.65 -21.98 4.70
C GLU A 157 2.85 -21.00 5.55
N MET A 158 3.19 -20.87 6.84
CA MET A 158 2.57 -19.85 7.69
C MET A 158 2.87 -18.44 7.19
N ALA A 159 4.10 -18.17 6.78
CA ALA A 159 4.57 -16.84 6.38
C ALA A 159 4.13 -16.43 4.96
N LEU A 160 4.15 -17.35 4.00
CA LEU A 160 3.93 -17.09 2.57
C LEU A 160 2.64 -17.72 2.02
N GLY A 161 2.10 -18.73 2.71
CA GLY A 161 0.95 -19.51 2.24
C GLY A 161 1.35 -20.85 1.66
N PRO A 162 0.45 -21.51 0.90
CA PRO A 162 0.72 -22.84 0.35
C PRO A 162 1.98 -22.87 -0.54
N PRO A 163 2.78 -23.94 -0.48
CA PRO A 163 4.04 -24.06 -1.23
C PRO A 163 3.90 -23.82 -2.73
N GLU A 164 2.78 -24.22 -3.33
CA GLU A 164 2.48 -24.04 -4.75
C GLU A 164 2.38 -22.57 -5.17
N LEU A 165 2.16 -21.69 -4.21
CA LEU A 165 2.03 -20.23 -4.44
C LEU A 165 3.28 -19.43 -4.06
N PHE A 166 4.34 -20.04 -3.55
CA PHE A 166 5.52 -19.31 -3.08
C PHE A 166 6.09 -18.38 -4.13
N SER A 167 6.29 -18.84 -5.35
CA SER A 167 6.82 -18.03 -6.45
C SER A 167 5.92 -16.83 -6.76
N ASN A 168 4.62 -17.04 -6.77
CA ASN A 168 3.65 -15.97 -7.03
C ASN A 168 3.59 -14.96 -5.88
N VAL A 169 3.58 -15.43 -4.63
CA VAL A 169 3.52 -14.58 -3.44
C VAL A 169 4.80 -13.76 -3.32
N ILE A 170 5.96 -14.37 -3.49
CA ILE A 170 7.25 -13.66 -3.43
C ILE A 170 7.37 -12.66 -4.57
N SER A 171 6.93 -13.01 -5.78
CA SER A 171 6.86 -12.07 -6.91
C SER A 171 5.98 -10.86 -6.58
N GLY A 172 4.81 -11.10 -6.01
CA GLY A 172 3.91 -10.05 -5.55
C GLY A 172 4.53 -9.16 -4.48
N ILE A 173 5.20 -9.76 -3.48
CA ILE A 173 5.89 -9.04 -2.41
C ILE A 173 6.96 -8.12 -3.00
N ILE A 174 7.83 -8.62 -3.87
CA ILE A 174 8.92 -7.84 -4.46
C ILE A 174 8.35 -6.72 -5.34
N CYS A 175 7.36 -7.03 -6.18
CA CYS A 175 6.70 -6.05 -7.04
C CYS A 175 6.10 -4.90 -6.23
N LEU A 176 5.26 -5.21 -5.25
CA LEU A 176 4.62 -4.21 -4.38
C LEU A 176 5.66 -3.44 -3.57
N ALA A 177 6.68 -4.12 -3.05
CA ALA A 177 7.74 -3.49 -2.29
C ALA A 177 8.52 -2.46 -3.11
N ILE A 178 8.89 -2.79 -4.35
CA ILE A 178 9.59 -1.86 -5.24
C ILE A 178 8.67 -0.68 -5.59
N PHE A 179 7.39 -0.93 -5.84
CA PHE A 179 6.45 0.13 -6.17
C PHE A 179 6.25 1.09 -4.98
N GLU A 180 5.89 0.57 -3.82
CA GLU A 180 5.63 1.35 -2.60
C GLU A 180 6.88 2.05 -2.04
N ALA A 181 8.05 1.43 -2.17
CA ALA A 181 9.30 2.03 -1.74
C ALA A 181 9.62 3.36 -2.45
N ALA A 182 9.14 3.56 -3.68
CA ALA A 182 9.31 4.83 -4.38
C ALA A 182 8.51 5.98 -3.72
N TYR A 183 7.33 5.68 -3.19
CA TYR A 183 6.52 6.64 -2.44
C TYR A 183 7.12 6.89 -1.05
N ILE A 184 7.51 5.84 -0.34
CA ILE A 184 8.19 5.95 0.96
C ILE A 184 9.50 6.75 0.82
N THR A 185 10.25 6.58 -0.28
CA THR A 185 11.45 7.36 -0.58
C THR A 185 11.17 8.87 -0.56
N GLU A 186 10.07 9.30 -1.18
CA GLU A 186 9.70 10.72 -1.19
C GLU A 186 9.25 11.23 0.18
N ILE A 187 8.52 10.41 0.94
CA ILE A 187 8.13 10.74 2.33
C ILE A 187 9.38 10.92 3.20
N VAL A 188 10.33 10.00 3.10
CA VAL A 188 11.61 10.07 3.83
C VAL A 188 12.41 11.31 3.41
N ARG A 189 12.54 11.55 2.11
CA ARG A 189 13.21 12.76 1.60
C ARG A 189 12.55 14.03 2.14
N ALA A 190 11.23 14.14 2.05
CA ALA A 190 10.49 15.30 2.52
C ALA A 190 10.63 15.49 4.03
N GLY A 191 10.57 14.42 4.80
CA GLY A 191 10.78 14.44 6.25
C GLY A 191 12.16 14.93 6.64
N ILE A 192 13.22 14.44 5.99
CA ILE A 192 14.60 14.89 6.24
C ILE A 192 14.76 16.36 5.86
N GLN A 193 14.24 16.77 4.71
CA GLN A 193 14.36 18.15 4.21
C GLN A 193 13.49 19.15 4.99
N SER A 194 12.52 18.71 5.74
CA SER A 194 11.68 19.57 6.59
C SER A 194 12.38 20.06 7.85
N ILE A 195 13.54 19.48 8.22
CA ILE A 195 14.27 19.87 9.41
C ILE A 195 15.00 21.20 9.14
N ASP A 196 14.87 22.10 10.10
CA ASP A 196 15.48 23.44 10.02
C ASP A 196 16.99 23.35 9.87
N ARG A 197 17.55 24.18 8.99
CA ARG A 197 19.00 24.26 8.74
C ARG A 197 19.78 24.66 9.98
N GLY A 198 19.22 25.50 10.86
CA GLY A 198 19.82 25.88 12.12
C GLY A 198 20.13 24.69 13.03
N GLN A 199 19.29 23.64 13.01
CA GLN A 199 19.58 22.40 13.74
C GLN A 199 20.80 21.66 13.20
N ILE A 200 20.96 21.66 11.89
CA ILE A 200 22.11 21.04 11.21
C ILE A 200 23.39 21.83 11.50
N GLU A 201 23.32 23.15 11.37
CA GLU A 201 24.43 24.08 11.62
C GLU A 201 24.87 24.05 13.09
N ALA A 202 23.94 24.03 14.03
CA ALA A 202 24.23 23.88 15.45
C ALA A 202 24.99 22.57 15.75
N GLY A 203 24.54 21.45 15.17
CA GLY A 203 25.24 20.18 15.32
C GLY A 203 26.65 20.20 14.73
N GLN A 204 26.84 20.85 13.61
CA GLN A 204 28.18 21.00 13.00
C GLN A 204 29.09 21.93 13.83
N SER A 205 28.53 22.96 14.44
CA SER A 205 29.29 23.90 15.27
C SER A 205 29.87 23.26 16.53
N ILE A 206 29.25 22.22 17.06
CA ILE A 206 29.79 21.44 18.19
C ILE A 206 30.67 20.25 17.74
N GLY A 207 31.05 20.22 16.44
CA GLY A 207 32.02 19.25 15.89
C GLY A 207 31.42 17.92 15.43
N LEU A 208 30.10 17.75 15.34
CA LEU A 208 29.50 16.53 14.82
C LEU A 208 29.76 16.37 13.32
N SER A 209 30.14 15.17 12.91
CA SER A 209 30.23 14.79 11.51
C SER A 209 28.85 14.78 10.84
N GLN A 210 28.79 14.84 9.50
CA GLN A 210 27.53 14.81 8.75
C GLN A 210 26.67 13.58 9.09
N PHE A 211 27.28 12.41 9.29
CA PHE A 211 26.58 11.20 9.69
C PHE A 211 26.01 11.29 11.11
N GLN A 212 26.78 11.87 12.04
CA GLN A 212 26.33 12.09 13.41
C GLN A 212 25.17 13.09 13.46
N VAL A 213 25.25 14.20 12.73
CA VAL A 213 24.15 15.17 12.59
C VAL A 213 22.90 14.48 12.02
N LEU A 214 23.04 13.68 10.95
CA LEU A 214 21.92 12.94 10.38
C LEU A 214 21.30 12.00 11.41
N ARG A 215 22.12 11.17 12.09
CA ARG A 215 21.65 10.13 13.00
C ARG A 215 21.05 10.69 14.30
N TRP A 216 21.65 11.70 14.87
CA TRP A 216 21.36 12.14 16.23
C TRP A 216 20.46 13.37 16.30
N ILE A 217 20.44 14.18 15.25
CA ILE A 217 19.66 15.41 15.21
C ILE A 217 18.51 15.32 14.19
N VAL A 218 18.82 14.96 12.95
CA VAL A 218 17.87 15.02 11.85
C VAL A 218 16.89 13.85 11.88
N LEU A 219 17.38 12.61 11.92
CA LEU A 219 16.51 11.42 11.84
C LEU A 219 15.47 11.33 12.96
N PRO A 220 15.79 11.58 14.25
CA PRO A 220 14.79 11.51 15.32
C PRO A 220 13.63 12.49 15.12
N GLN A 221 13.93 13.70 14.64
CA GLN A 221 12.93 14.72 14.35
C GLN A 221 12.18 14.42 13.04
N ALA A 222 12.89 13.96 12.01
CA ALA A 222 12.32 13.63 10.71
C ALA A 222 11.31 12.46 10.82
N VAL A 223 11.59 11.42 11.62
CA VAL A 223 10.68 10.29 11.84
C VAL A 223 9.31 10.77 12.31
N GLN A 224 9.26 11.69 13.27
CA GLN A 224 7.99 12.24 13.76
C GLN A 224 7.17 12.93 12.65
N ARG A 225 7.83 13.54 11.66
CA ARG A 225 7.19 14.20 10.53
C ARG A 225 6.82 13.23 9.40
N MET A 226 7.49 12.06 9.34
CA MET A 226 7.23 11.02 8.35
C MET A 226 6.04 10.13 8.74
N VAL A 227 5.78 9.91 10.05
CA VAL A 227 4.75 9.00 10.54
C VAL A 227 3.34 9.30 9.98
N PRO A 228 2.83 10.56 10.00
CA PRO A 228 1.49 10.82 9.48
C PRO A 228 1.33 10.48 7.99
N PRO A 229 2.21 10.91 7.06
CA PRO A 229 2.08 10.52 5.66
C PRO A 229 2.35 9.04 5.41
N LEU A 230 3.19 8.37 6.22
CA LEU A 230 3.38 6.91 6.12
C LEU A 230 2.15 6.13 6.54
N ALA A 231 1.39 6.62 7.51
CA ALA A 231 0.15 5.97 7.94
C ALA A 231 -0.99 6.09 6.89
N GLY A 232 -0.86 7.01 5.95
CA GLY A 232 -1.80 7.19 4.84
C GLY A 232 -1.40 6.46 3.54
N GLN A 233 -0.22 5.82 3.52
CA GLN A 233 0.28 5.04 2.40
C GLN A 233 -0.22 3.59 2.48
#